data_ca77a35b0c7041fb7f0f205f8f727097
#
_entry.id   ca77a35b0c7041fb7f0f205f8f727097
#
_cell.length_a   1.000
_cell.length_b   1.000
_cell.length_c   1.000
_cell.angle_alpha   90.00
_cell.angle_beta   90.00
_cell.angle_gamma   90.00
#
_symmetry.space_group_name_H-M   'P 1'
#
loop_
_entity.id
_entity.type
_entity.pdbx_description
1 polymer ?
#
loop_
_entity_poly.entity_id
_entity_poly.type
_entity_poly.pdbx_seq_one_letter_code
_entity_poly.pdbx_strand_id
1 'polypeptide(L)'
;MIYLDAAATTFQKPRTVAAAVERAMHYMTTPGRGAYQEARLAAETAFRCRSEAAALFHVPGEDNVVFTFNATHALNIAVKTLVRPGDSVVVSGYEHNAVMRPLYGIGNVQIKTAPGILFDQQSIIADFARAITPEVRAVFCTHVSNVFGFVLPISEIAALCRSRGVPLVIDASQSAGVLPVDLQSTGAAFIGMPGHKGLYGPQGTGLLLCGTEKVKPLMEGGTGSMSMLREMPPDLPDRLEAGTQNIPGIAGLLEGIRFVRRMGPDVILHQESELIHLLAKALHALPELRVFSAQQEGCQSGVLSFLSRSMDCEQLADRLSERGIAVRAGLHCAPLAHDSAGTLPMGTVRVSVSAFNTERDIVLLLDALRAIQRGF
;
A
#
# COMPACT_ATOMS: atom_id res chain seq x y z
N MET A 1 7.35 10.36 22.22
CA MET A 1 6.39 10.53 21.10
C MET A 1 5.65 9.22 20.89
N ILE A 2 4.34 9.25 20.87
CA ILE A 2 3.48 8.12 20.52
C ILE A 2 3.19 8.25 19.03
N TYR A 3 3.60 7.25 18.25
CA TYR A 3 3.47 7.30 16.79
C TYR A 3 2.30 6.44 16.32
N LEU A 4 1.26 7.08 15.80
CA LEU A 4 0.01 6.49 15.34
C LEU A 4 -0.31 6.91 13.88
N ASP A 5 0.72 7.02 13.03
CA ASP A 5 0.60 7.38 11.60
C ASP A 5 1.30 6.34 10.69
N ALA A 6 1.22 5.05 11.04
CA ALA A 6 1.86 3.95 10.29
C ALA A 6 1.36 3.83 8.84
N ALA A 7 0.11 4.23 8.56
CA ALA A 7 -0.44 4.24 7.20
C ALA A 7 0.25 5.26 6.26
N ALA A 8 0.94 6.26 6.80
CA ALA A 8 1.81 7.14 6.01
C ALA A 8 3.18 6.48 5.78
N THR A 9 3.83 6.04 6.86
CA THR A 9 5.08 5.27 6.86
C THR A 9 5.25 4.64 8.24
N THR A 10 5.83 3.45 8.34
CA THR A 10 6.25 2.93 9.66
C THR A 10 7.44 3.72 10.18
N PHE A 11 7.34 4.30 11.38
CA PHE A 11 8.43 5.03 12.02
C PHE A 11 9.42 4.05 12.64
N GLN A 12 8.92 3.16 13.51
CA GLN A 12 9.73 2.10 14.09
C GLN A 12 9.95 0.99 13.06
N LYS A 13 11.20 0.54 12.96
CA LYS A 13 11.61 -0.55 12.06
C LYS A 13 12.44 -1.57 12.84
N PRO A 14 12.45 -2.83 12.41
CA PRO A 14 13.38 -3.82 12.96
C PRO A 14 14.84 -3.30 12.92
N ARG A 15 15.61 -3.52 13.97
CA ARG A 15 17.02 -3.07 14.02
C ARG A 15 17.85 -3.59 12.86
N THR A 16 17.53 -4.78 12.36
CA THR A 16 18.20 -5.41 11.21
C THR A 16 18.06 -4.59 9.95
N VAL A 17 16.98 -3.81 9.78
CA VAL A 17 16.76 -2.97 8.60
C VAL A 17 17.81 -1.86 8.51
N ALA A 18 18.02 -1.10 9.59
CA ALA A 18 19.02 -0.03 9.61
C ALA A 18 20.43 -0.59 9.44
N ALA A 19 20.77 -1.68 10.13
CA ALA A 19 22.06 -2.34 10.02
C ALA A 19 22.33 -2.88 8.60
N ALA A 20 21.32 -3.38 7.89
CA ALA A 20 21.46 -3.84 6.52
C ALA A 20 21.71 -2.69 5.54
N VAL A 21 21.03 -1.56 5.72
CA VAL A 21 21.25 -0.34 4.92
C VAL A 21 22.71 0.15 5.10
N GLU A 22 23.15 0.30 6.34
CA GLU A 22 24.50 0.73 6.69
C GLU A 22 25.57 -0.22 6.09
N ARG A 23 25.40 -1.52 6.28
CA ARG A 23 26.28 -2.52 5.71
C ARG A 23 26.34 -2.45 4.18
N ALA A 24 25.22 -2.25 3.52
CA ALA A 24 25.17 -2.13 2.06
C ALA A 24 25.94 -0.90 1.57
N MET A 25 25.82 0.24 2.27
CA MET A 25 26.56 1.46 1.92
C MET A 25 28.09 1.30 2.04
N HIS A 26 28.57 0.44 2.95
CA HIS A 26 29.99 0.23 3.17
C HIS A 26 30.60 -0.90 2.33
N TYR A 27 29.81 -1.95 2.01
CA TYR A 27 30.35 -3.21 1.48
C TYR A 27 29.69 -3.69 0.18
N MET A 28 28.77 -2.93 -0.40
CA MET A 28 28.12 -3.28 -1.67
C MET A 28 28.31 -2.17 -2.70
N THR A 29 28.42 -2.57 -3.96
CA THR A 29 28.48 -1.66 -5.10
C THR A 29 27.26 -1.90 -6.01
N THR A 30 27.33 -1.52 -7.29
CA THR A 30 26.26 -1.79 -8.24
C THR A 30 26.21 -3.28 -8.57
N PRO A 31 25.04 -3.94 -8.59
CA PRO A 31 24.89 -5.31 -9.09
C PRO A 31 25.16 -5.32 -10.60
N GLY A 32 25.50 -6.49 -11.14
CA GLY A 32 25.66 -6.69 -12.59
C GLY A 32 26.99 -7.31 -12.95
N ARG A 33 27.71 -6.76 -13.96
CA ARG A 33 28.88 -7.41 -14.58
C ARG A 33 30.18 -7.37 -13.77
N GLY A 34 30.18 -6.78 -12.57
CA GLY A 34 31.37 -6.74 -11.71
C GLY A 34 31.71 -8.15 -11.19
N ALA A 35 32.92 -8.62 -11.52
CA ALA A 35 33.41 -9.91 -11.06
C ALA A 35 34.00 -9.90 -9.63
N TYR A 36 34.01 -8.73 -8.97
CA TYR A 36 34.53 -8.56 -7.63
C TYR A 36 33.46 -8.80 -6.56
N GLN A 37 33.91 -9.04 -5.33
CA GLN A 37 33.10 -9.53 -4.24
C GLN A 37 31.93 -8.59 -3.90
N GLU A 38 32.14 -7.28 -3.86
CA GLU A 38 31.14 -6.27 -3.47
C GLU A 38 29.99 -6.19 -4.49
N ALA A 39 30.27 -6.37 -5.80
CA ALA A 39 29.24 -6.42 -6.83
C ALA A 39 28.42 -7.73 -6.76
N ARG A 40 29.09 -8.86 -6.49
CA ARG A 40 28.39 -10.14 -6.28
C ARG A 40 27.50 -10.10 -5.06
N LEU A 41 27.95 -9.50 -3.96
CA LEU A 41 27.16 -9.35 -2.73
C LEU A 41 25.91 -8.47 -2.99
N ALA A 42 26.05 -7.39 -3.78
CA ALA A 42 24.92 -6.57 -4.19
C ALA A 42 23.90 -7.34 -5.02
N ALA A 43 24.36 -8.09 -6.03
CA ALA A 43 23.51 -8.91 -6.88
C ALA A 43 22.79 -10.01 -6.08
N GLU A 44 23.49 -10.70 -5.19
CA GLU A 44 22.93 -11.72 -4.30
C GLU A 44 21.89 -11.13 -3.35
N THR A 45 22.13 -9.94 -2.81
CA THR A 45 21.19 -9.24 -1.93
C THR A 45 19.91 -8.87 -2.67
N ALA A 46 20.01 -8.35 -3.90
CA ALA A 46 18.84 -8.06 -4.73
C ALA A 46 18.06 -9.33 -5.07
N PHE A 47 18.74 -10.41 -5.48
CA PHE A 47 18.12 -11.70 -5.76
C PHE A 47 17.39 -12.26 -4.52
N ARG A 48 18.05 -12.28 -3.36
CA ARG A 48 17.42 -12.74 -2.10
C ARG A 48 16.20 -11.92 -1.73
N CYS A 49 16.22 -10.59 -1.96
CA CYS A 49 15.06 -9.74 -1.70
C CYS A 49 13.87 -10.11 -2.61
N ARG A 50 14.12 -10.39 -3.90
CA ARG A 50 13.08 -10.89 -4.81
C ARG A 50 12.54 -12.24 -4.36
N SER A 51 13.42 -13.17 -4.01
CA SER A 51 13.06 -14.53 -3.58
C SER A 51 12.20 -14.51 -2.31
N GLU A 52 12.57 -13.69 -1.30
CA GLU A 52 11.77 -13.51 -0.08
C GLU A 52 10.42 -12.86 -0.36
N ALA A 53 10.36 -11.89 -1.29
CA ALA A 53 9.11 -11.28 -1.71
C ALA A 53 8.24 -12.27 -2.52
N ALA A 54 8.84 -13.01 -3.45
CA ALA A 54 8.14 -14.04 -4.22
C ALA A 54 7.51 -15.09 -3.31
N ALA A 55 8.24 -15.53 -2.29
CA ALA A 55 7.72 -16.48 -1.30
C ALA A 55 6.60 -15.89 -0.43
N LEU A 56 6.70 -14.59 -0.02
CA LEU A 56 5.68 -13.94 0.82
C LEU A 56 4.37 -13.71 0.05
N PHE A 57 4.46 -13.40 -1.24
CA PHE A 57 3.32 -12.99 -2.07
C PHE A 57 2.89 -14.04 -3.10
N HIS A 58 3.41 -15.27 -2.99
CA HIS A 58 3.14 -16.40 -3.89
C HIS A 58 3.30 -16.02 -5.37
N VAL A 59 4.44 -15.41 -5.69
CA VAL A 59 4.81 -15.06 -7.07
C VAL A 59 5.49 -16.27 -7.72
N PRO A 60 5.14 -16.64 -8.97
CA PRO A 60 5.68 -17.87 -9.62
C PRO A 60 7.21 -17.89 -9.81
N GLY A 61 7.82 -16.71 -9.96
CA GLY A 61 9.26 -16.57 -10.17
C GLY A 61 9.79 -15.21 -9.66
N GLU A 62 11.05 -15.18 -9.28
CA GLU A 62 11.71 -13.97 -8.77
C GLU A 62 11.75 -12.86 -9.83
N ASP A 63 11.82 -13.20 -11.10
CA ASP A 63 11.85 -12.24 -12.21
C ASP A 63 10.53 -11.44 -12.32
N ASN A 64 9.43 -11.99 -11.83
CA ASN A 64 8.14 -11.31 -11.75
C ASN A 64 8.01 -10.32 -10.57
N VAL A 65 9.04 -10.21 -9.72
CA VAL A 65 9.14 -9.22 -8.66
C VAL A 65 10.03 -8.08 -9.13
N VAL A 66 9.46 -6.93 -9.41
CA VAL A 66 10.16 -5.74 -9.95
C VAL A 66 10.35 -4.73 -8.82
N PHE A 67 11.59 -4.23 -8.64
CA PHE A 67 11.85 -3.14 -7.72
C PHE A 67 11.36 -1.81 -8.29
N THR A 68 10.75 -1.03 -7.44
CA THR A 68 10.28 0.31 -7.75
C THR A 68 10.70 1.29 -6.65
N PHE A 69 10.64 2.60 -6.91
CA PHE A 69 10.98 3.60 -5.91
C PHE A 69 9.93 3.72 -4.81
N ASN A 70 8.69 3.36 -5.11
CA ASN A 70 7.51 3.41 -4.23
C ASN A 70 6.29 2.81 -4.95
N ALA A 71 5.16 2.70 -4.24
CA ALA A 71 3.91 2.23 -4.83
C ALA A 71 3.41 3.10 -6.00
N THR A 72 3.63 4.42 -5.96
CA THR A 72 3.22 5.31 -7.06
C THR A 72 3.93 4.96 -8.35
N HIS A 73 5.24 4.65 -8.29
CA HIS A 73 5.99 4.16 -9.46
C HIS A 73 5.42 2.83 -9.97
N ALA A 74 5.20 1.86 -9.08
CA ALA A 74 4.63 0.56 -9.42
C ALA A 74 3.25 0.69 -10.10
N LEU A 75 2.35 1.48 -9.52
CA LEU A 75 1.00 1.69 -10.05
C LEU A 75 1.00 2.47 -11.37
N ASN A 76 1.94 3.42 -11.56
CA ASN A 76 2.10 4.09 -12.85
C ASN A 76 2.53 3.11 -13.96
N ILE A 77 3.44 2.17 -13.69
CA ILE A 77 3.80 1.12 -14.65
C ILE A 77 2.54 0.31 -15.04
N ALA A 78 1.77 -0.14 -14.07
CA ALA A 78 0.55 -0.91 -14.31
C ALA A 78 -0.48 -0.12 -15.14
N VAL A 79 -0.79 1.12 -14.74
CA VAL A 79 -1.73 2.00 -15.44
C VAL A 79 -1.26 2.25 -16.88
N LYS A 80 0.00 2.68 -17.07
CA LYS A 80 0.55 2.99 -18.40
C LYS A 80 0.74 1.75 -19.29
N THR A 81 0.83 0.56 -18.68
CA THR A 81 0.85 -0.71 -19.43
C THR A 81 -0.54 -1.03 -20.00
N LEU A 82 -1.59 -0.94 -19.18
CA LEU A 82 -2.91 -1.47 -19.51
C LEU A 82 -3.82 -0.45 -20.24
N VAL A 83 -3.71 0.84 -19.90
CA VAL A 83 -4.71 1.85 -20.28
C VAL A 83 -4.18 2.80 -21.37
N ARG A 84 -5.04 3.16 -22.30
CA ARG A 84 -4.82 4.11 -23.41
C ARG A 84 -5.93 5.16 -23.44
N PRO A 85 -5.73 6.32 -24.11
CA PRO A 85 -6.82 7.25 -24.38
C PRO A 85 -7.98 6.56 -25.10
N GLY A 86 -9.20 6.79 -24.66
CA GLY A 86 -10.43 6.17 -25.18
C GLY A 86 -10.88 4.92 -24.42
N ASP A 87 -10.04 4.34 -23.57
CA ASP A 87 -10.40 3.16 -22.78
C ASP A 87 -11.39 3.49 -21.66
N SER A 88 -12.19 2.48 -21.27
CA SER A 88 -13.02 2.48 -20.07
C SER A 88 -12.37 1.63 -18.98
N VAL A 89 -12.32 2.14 -17.76
CA VAL A 89 -11.77 1.42 -16.59
C VAL A 89 -12.75 1.47 -15.43
N VAL A 90 -12.66 0.48 -14.53
CA VAL A 90 -13.39 0.48 -13.26
C VAL A 90 -12.40 0.67 -12.12
N VAL A 91 -12.76 1.52 -11.17
CA VAL A 91 -11.99 1.78 -9.95
C VAL A 91 -12.87 1.56 -8.73
N SER A 92 -12.29 1.21 -7.57
CA SER A 92 -13.05 1.24 -6.31
C SER A 92 -13.35 2.67 -5.89
N GLY A 93 -14.34 2.87 -5.04
CA GLY A 93 -14.63 4.17 -4.42
C GLY A 93 -13.59 4.62 -3.38
N TYR A 94 -12.53 3.83 -3.16
CA TYR A 94 -11.55 4.07 -2.09
C TYR A 94 -10.12 4.26 -2.59
N GLU A 95 -9.94 4.51 -3.91
CA GLU A 95 -8.63 4.62 -4.53
C GLU A 95 -7.82 5.82 -4.03
N HIS A 96 -6.52 5.58 -3.85
CA HIS A 96 -5.53 6.61 -3.60
C HIS A 96 -5.17 7.37 -4.88
N ASN A 97 -4.68 8.61 -4.75
CA ASN A 97 -4.19 9.42 -5.87
C ASN A 97 -3.07 8.76 -6.70
N ALA A 98 -2.37 7.76 -6.15
CA ALA A 98 -1.37 6.98 -6.90
C ALA A 98 -1.98 6.17 -8.05
N VAL A 99 -3.29 5.84 -7.98
CA VAL A 99 -4.08 5.23 -9.07
C VAL A 99 -4.82 6.30 -9.87
N MET A 100 -5.53 7.21 -9.19
CA MET A 100 -6.43 8.16 -9.85
C MET A 100 -5.70 9.16 -10.73
N ARG A 101 -4.60 9.75 -10.24
CA ARG A 101 -3.85 10.76 -11.00
C ARG A 101 -3.24 10.22 -12.30
N PRO A 102 -2.58 9.03 -12.33
CA PRO A 102 -2.13 8.45 -13.59
C PRO A 102 -3.26 8.17 -14.58
N LEU A 103 -4.44 7.73 -14.10
CA LEU A 103 -5.61 7.51 -14.97
C LEU A 103 -6.09 8.82 -15.59
N TYR A 104 -6.26 9.88 -14.80
CA TYR A 104 -6.59 11.22 -15.32
C TYR A 104 -5.49 11.78 -16.23
N GLY A 105 -4.22 11.51 -15.91
CA GLY A 105 -3.08 11.98 -16.69
C GLY A 105 -2.94 11.35 -18.09
N ILE A 106 -3.58 10.21 -18.36
CA ILE A 106 -3.66 9.63 -19.72
C ILE A 106 -4.52 10.52 -20.63
N GLY A 107 -5.56 11.13 -20.06
CA GLY A 107 -6.56 11.89 -20.83
C GLY A 107 -7.54 11.00 -21.60
N ASN A 108 -8.77 11.46 -21.73
CA ASN A 108 -9.85 10.75 -22.44
C ASN A 108 -10.04 9.28 -22.02
N VAL A 109 -9.96 9.01 -20.70
CA VAL A 109 -10.26 7.70 -20.10
C VAL A 109 -11.62 7.80 -19.41
N GLN A 110 -12.51 6.86 -19.70
CA GLN A 110 -13.78 6.76 -19.00
C GLN A 110 -13.58 5.99 -17.70
N ILE A 111 -13.62 6.69 -16.57
CA ILE A 111 -13.45 6.09 -15.24
C ILE A 111 -14.83 5.84 -14.63
N LYS A 112 -15.17 4.55 -14.45
CA LYS A 112 -16.38 4.10 -13.75
C LYS A 112 -16.00 3.77 -12.31
N THR A 113 -16.69 4.36 -11.34
CA THR A 113 -16.44 4.10 -9.92
C THR A 113 -17.41 3.04 -9.40
N ALA A 114 -16.90 2.08 -8.61
CA ALA A 114 -17.66 1.14 -7.80
C ALA A 114 -17.55 1.58 -6.32
N PRO A 115 -18.41 2.51 -5.84
CA PRO A 115 -18.26 3.15 -4.55
C PRO A 115 -18.57 2.22 -3.37
N GLY A 116 -19.63 1.41 -3.49
CA GLY A 116 -20.15 0.61 -2.40
C GLY A 116 -20.55 1.43 -1.17
N ILE A 117 -20.93 0.72 -0.11
CA ILE A 117 -21.16 1.31 1.21
C ILE A 117 -19.94 1.02 2.08
N LEU A 118 -19.46 2.02 2.83
CA LEU A 118 -18.31 1.87 3.71
C LEU A 118 -18.52 0.69 4.69
N PHE A 119 -17.57 -0.22 4.74
CA PHE A 119 -17.56 -1.48 5.51
C PHE A 119 -18.59 -2.54 5.08
N ASP A 120 -19.28 -2.35 3.96
CA ASP A 120 -20.15 -3.36 3.37
C ASP A 120 -19.51 -3.98 2.13
N GLN A 121 -18.84 -5.12 2.31
CA GLN A 121 -18.16 -5.84 1.23
C GLN A 121 -19.11 -6.34 0.15
N GLN A 122 -20.35 -6.69 0.52
CA GLN A 122 -21.35 -7.18 -0.45
C GLN A 122 -21.80 -6.07 -1.40
N SER A 123 -21.96 -4.85 -0.89
CA SER A 123 -22.26 -3.69 -1.73
C SER A 123 -21.15 -3.40 -2.72
N ILE A 124 -19.87 -3.53 -2.30
CA ILE A 124 -18.69 -3.39 -3.18
C ILE A 124 -18.73 -4.43 -4.31
N ILE A 125 -18.96 -5.72 -3.98
CA ILE A 125 -19.03 -6.80 -4.96
C ILE A 125 -20.14 -6.52 -5.97
N ALA A 126 -21.32 -6.10 -5.53
CA ALA A 126 -22.45 -5.78 -6.38
C ALA A 126 -22.14 -4.60 -7.34
N ASP A 127 -21.44 -3.58 -6.86
CA ASP A 127 -21.06 -2.42 -7.68
C ASP A 127 -20.00 -2.79 -8.72
N PHE A 128 -18.98 -3.57 -8.37
CA PHE A 128 -18.04 -4.10 -9.35
C PHE A 128 -18.73 -5.00 -10.38
N ALA A 129 -19.66 -5.85 -9.96
CA ALA A 129 -20.41 -6.71 -10.85
C ALA A 129 -21.26 -5.92 -11.86
N ARG A 130 -21.78 -4.74 -11.52
CA ARG A 130 -22.50 -3.85 -12.43
C ARG A 130 -21.54 -3.06 -13.32
N ALA A 131 -20.42 -2.58 -12.79
CA ALA A 131 -19.51 -1.68 -13.48
C ALA A 131 -18.61 -2.37 -14.51
N ILE A 132 -18.21 -3.64 -14.28
CA ILE A 132 -17.35 -4.40 -15.19
C ILE A 132 -18.20 -4.91 -16.35
N THR A 133 -18.25 -4.16 -17.44
CA THR A 133 -18.95 -4.48 -18.69
C THR A 133 -17.94 -4.87 -19.77
N PRO A 134 -18.34 -5.44 -20.94
CA PRO A 134 -17.41 -5.97 -21.96
C PRO A 134 -16.41 -4.94 -22.51
N GLU A 135 -16.72 -3.65 -22.47
CA GLU A 135 -15.84 -2.58 -22.91
C GLU A 135 -14.78 -2.18 -21.86
N VAL A 136 -14.84 -2.70 -20.65
CA VAL A 136 -13.88 -2.37 -19.57
C VAL A 136 -12.52 -2.94 -19.89
N ARG A 137 -11.52 -2.06 -19.99
CA ARG A 137 -10.15 -2.42 -20.32
C ARG A 137 -9.37 -2.99 -19.14
N ALA A 138 -9.59 -2.45 -17.93
CA ALA A 138 -8.92 -2.88 -16.71
C ALA A 138 -9.73 -2.47 -15.47
N VAL A 139 -9.51 -3.20 -14.37
CA VAL A 139 -10.04 -2.91 -13.04
C VAL A 139 -8.88 -2.53 -12.13
N PHE A 140 -9.04 -1.46 -11.35
CA PHE A 140 -8.10 -1.04 -10.31
C PHE A 140 -8.83 -1.08 -8.98
N CYS A 141 -8.23 -1.75 -7.99
CA CYS A 141 -8.83 -1.87 -6.67
C CYS A 141 -7.76 -1.78 -5.59
N THR A 142 -7.91 -0.79 -4.69
CA THR A 142 -7.14 -0.80 -3.45
C THR A 142 -7.60 -1.96 -2.57
N HIS A 143 -6.67 -2.69 -1.98
CA HIS A 143 -7.03 -3.80 -1.09
C HIS A 143 -7.53 -3.29 0.27
N VAL A 144 -6.92 -2.19 0.75
CA VAL A 144 -7.31 -1.56 2.01
C VAL A 144 -7.31 -0.04 1.84
N SER A 145 -8.41 0.60 2.22
CA SER A 145 -8.50 2.05 2.23
C SER A 145 -7.50 2.66 3.22
N ASN A 146 -6.63 3.52 2.73
CA ASN A 146 -5.69 4.24 3.58
C ASN A 146 -6.34 5.30 4.49
N VAL A 147 -7.63 5.58 4.31
CA VAL A 147 -8.40 6.51 5.13
C VAL A 147 -9.14 5.78 6.25
N PHE A 148 -9.91 4.75 5.90
CA PHE A 148 -10.85 4.10 6.82
C PHE A 148 -10.38 2.72 7.30
N GLY A 149 -9.31 2.16 6.72
CA GLY A 149 -8.91 0.79 6.98
C GLY A 149 -9.85 -0.26 6.40
N PHE A 150 -10.86 0.15 5.61
CA PHE A 150 -11.80 -0.77 5.00
C PHE A 150 -11.08 -1.78 4.11
N VAL A 151 -11.26 -3.06 4.40
CA VAL A 151 -10.70 -4.18 3.65
C VAL A 151 -11.67 -4.53 2.53
N LEU A 152 -11.28 -4.29 1.28
CA LEU A 152 -12.09 -4.59 0.11
C LEU A 152 -11.99 -6.08 -0.24
N PRO A 153 -13.07 -6.70 -0.75
CA PRO A 153 -13.18 -8.14 -1.03
C PRO A 153 -12.43 -8.51 -2.33
N ILE A 154 -11.08 -8.50 -2.27
CA ILE A 154 -10.21 -8.68 -3.44
C ILE A 154 -10.41 -10.04 -4.10
N SER A 155 -10.65 -11.10 -3.33
CA SER A 155 -10.85 -12.47 -3.86
C SER A 155 -12.07 -12.56 -4.77
N GLU A 156 -13.19 -11.96 -4.36
CA GLU A 156 -14.45 -11.91 -5.11
C GLU A 156 -14.32 -11.00 -6.34
N ILE A 157 -13.68 -9.84 -6.19
CA ILE A 157 -13.41 -8.92 -7.30
C ILE A 157 -12.50 -9.60 -8.34
N ALA A 158 -11.46 -10.31 -7.89
CA ALA A 158 -10.58 -11.09 -8.77
C ALA A 158 -11.34 -12.19 -9.52
N ALA A 159 -12.26 -12.88 -8.86
CA ALA A 159 -13.13 -13.88 -9.49
C ALA A 159 -14.03 -13.25 -10.57
N LEU A 160 -14.62 -12.08 -10.29
CA LEU A 160 -15.40 -11.32 -11.28
C LEU A 160 -14.54 -10.90 -12.48
N CYS A 161 -13.35 -10.38 -12.25
CA CYS A 161 -12.41 -9.99 -13.31
C CYS A 161 -12.03 -11.19 -14.19
N ARG A 162 -11.66 -12.32 -13.57
CA ARG A 162 -11.33 -13.56 -14.31
C ARG A 162 -12.50 -14.04 -15.15
N SER A 163 -13.71 -14.09 -14.59
CA SER A 163 -14.90 -14.56 -15.32
C SER A 163 -15.26 -13.72 -16.54
N ARG A 164 -14.78 -12.48 -16.58
CA ARG A 164 -15.04 -11.50 -17.65
C ARG A 164 -13.80 -11.23 -18.53
N GLY A 165 -12.67 -11.88 -18.24
CA GLY A 165 -11.43 -11.69 -18.99
C GLY A 165 -10.83 -10.29 -18.87
N VAL A 166 -11.12 -9.56 -17.79
CA VAL A 166 -10.64 -8.20 -17.55
C VAL A 166 -9.45 -8.22 -16.58
N PRO A 167 -8.30 -7.62 -16.90
CA PRO A 167 -7.15 -7.58 -16.02
C PRO A 167 -7.42 -6.75 -14.76
N LEU A 168 -6.98 -7.29 -13.61
CA LEU A 168 -7.06 -6.65 -12.30
C LEU A 168 -5.70 -6.08 -11.90
N VAL A 169 -5.68 -4.85 -11.38
CA VAL A 169 -4.55 -4.22 -10.69
C VAL A 169 -4.93 -3.99 -9.24
N ILE A 170 -4.09 -4.45 -8.32
CA ILE A 170 -4.30 -4.31 -6.89
C ILE A 170 -3.30 -3.29 -6.32
N ASP A 171 -3.80 -2.25 -5.66
CA ASP A 171 -2.99 -1.42 -4.77
C ASP A 171 -2.94 -2.06 -3.38
N ALA A 172 -1.82 -2.72 -3.08
CA ALA A 172 -1.56 -3.38 -1.81
C ALA A 172 -0.80 -2.48 -0.81
N SER A 173 -0.86 -1.15 -0.97
CA SER A 173 -0.09 -0.20 -0.16
C SER A 173 -0.37 -0.26 1.33
N GLN A 174 -1.54 -0.72 1.74
CA GLN A 174 -1.92 -0.84 3.16
C GLN A 174 -2.07 -2.31 3.60
N SER A 175 -2.04 -3.26 2.67
CA SER A 175 -2.24 -4.68 2.97
C SER A 175 -0.95 -5.49 2.94
N ALA A 176 0.03 -5.10 2.11
CA ALA A 176 1.29 -5.83 2.00
C ALA A 176 2.01 -5.93 3.35
N GLY A 177 2.23 -7.16 3.81
CA GLY A 177 2.86 -7.47 5.09
C GLY A 177 1.91 -7.54 6.30
N VAL A 178 0.62 -7.24 6.10
CA VAL A 178 -0.41 -7.27 7.15
C VAL A 178 -1.53 -8.24 6.81
N LEU A 179 -2.08 -8.16 5.58
CA LEU A 179 -3.11 -9.06 5.07
C LEU A 179 -2.49 -10.05 4.08
N PRO A 180 -3.11 -11.20 3.85
CA PRO A 180 -2.73 -12.09 2.76
C PRO A 180 -2.81 -11.35 1.41
N VAL A 181 -1.70 -11.28 0.71
CA VAL A 181 -1.59 -10.78 -0.67
C VAL A 181 -0.98 -11.89 -1.49
N ASP A 182 -1.73 -12.41 -2.45
CA ASP A 182 -1.35 -13.61 -3.20
C ASP A 182 -1.60 -13.37 -4.70
N LEU A 183 -0.50 -13.36 -5.48
CA LEU A 183 -0.57 -13.12 -6.91
C LEU A 183 -1.22 -14.30 -7.65
N GLN A 184 -0.91 -15.53 -7.25
CA GLN A 184 -1.44 -16.73 -7.93
C GLN A 184 -2.94 -16.88 -7.70
N SER A 185 -3.40 -16.76 -6.45
CA SER A 185 -4.81 -16.94 -6.12
C SER A 185 -5.70 -15.85 -6.72
N THR A 186 -5.22 -14.59 -6.71
CA THR A 186 -5.96 -13.48 -7.32
C THR A 186 -5.90 -13.48 -8.83
N GLY A 187 -4.81 -13.99 -9.42
CA GLY A 187 -4.57 -13.89 -10.86
C GLY A 187 -4.50 -12.43 -11.34
N ALA A 188 -4.13 -11.50 -10.45
CA ALA A 188 -3.99 -10.10 -10.79
C ALA A 188 -2.90 -9.89 -11.87
N ALA A 189 -3.14 -8.98 -12.80
CA ALA A 189 -2.13 -8.60 -13.77
C ALA A 189 -0.96 -7.89 -13.10
N PHE A 190 -1.27 -7.06 -12.08
CA PHE A 190 -0.26 -6.36 -11.29
C PHE A 190 -0.71 -6.18 -9.84
N ILE A 191 0.26 -6.26 -8.90
CA ILE A 191 0.07 -5.84 -7.51
C ILE A 191 1.20 -4.87 -7.17
N GLY A 192 0.85 -3.62 -6.82
CA GLY A 192 1.81 -2.58 -6.44
C GLY A 192 1.83 -2.31 -4.94
N MET A 193 3.02 -2.10 -4.36
CA MET A 193 3.17 -1.82 -2.94
C MET A 193 4.43 -1.03 -2.60
N PRO A 194 4.42 -0.22 -1.52
CA PRO A 194 5.62 0.46 -1.01
C PRO A 194 6.37 -0.46 -0.04
N GLY A 195 7.69 -0.30 0.00
CA GLY A 195 8.51 -1.03 0.97
C GLY A 195 8.49 -0.47 2.39
N HIS A 196 8.08 0.80 2.57
CA HIS A 196 8.26 1.55 3.82
C HIS A 196 7.06 1.54 4.79
N LYS A 197 5.97 0.83 4.46
CA LYS A 197 4.79 0.65 5.31
C LYS A 197 4.83 -0.74 5.96
N GLY A 198 3.83 -1.59 5.75
CA GLY A 198 3.74 -2.92 6.36
C GLY A 198 4.87 -3.90 6.02
N LEU A 199 5.73 -3.58 5.04
CA LEU A 199 6.98 -4.33 4.80
C LEU A 199 8.16 -3.82 5.61
N TYR A 200 8.03 -2.79 6.42
CA TYR A 200 9.05 -2.25 7.34
C TYR A 200 10.40 -1.88 6.70
N GLY A 201 10.47 -1.79 5.37
CA GLY A 201 11.66 -1.38 4.63
C GLY A 201 11.90 0.14 4.67
N PRO A 202 13.00 0.63 4.08
CA PRO A 202 13.27 2.05 3.94
C PRO A 202 12.32 2.75 2.97
N GLN A 203 12.13 4.06 3.15
CA GLN A 203 11.55 4.91 2.12
C GLN A 203 12.41 4.87 0.84
N GLY A 204 11.81 5.15 -0.32
CA GLY A 204 12.49 5.05 -1.61
C GLY A 204 12.62 3.59 -2.10
N THR A 205 11.79 2.68 -1.55
CA THR A 205 11.65 1.29 -2.00
C THR A 205 10.17 0.93 -2.21
N GLY A 206 9.93 0.05 -3.16
CA GLY A 206 8.62 -0.53 -3.46
C GLY A 206 8.77 -1.76 -4.33
N LEU A 207 7.68 -2.47 -4.53
CA LEU A 207 7.59 -3.65 -5.37
C LEU A 207 6.41 -3.54 -6.32
N LEU A 208 6.61 -4.06 -7.53
CA LEU A 208 5.55 -4.41 -8.46
C LEU A 208 5.65 -5.92 -8.72
N LEU A 209 4.57 -6.63 -8.40
CA LEU A 209 4.43 -8.05 -8.75
C LEU A 209 3.71 -8.14 -10.09
N CYS A 210 4.32 -8.83 -11.06
CA CYS A 210 3.82 -8.95 -12.41
C CYS A 210 3.20 -10.33 -12.63
N GLY A 211 1.88 -10.39 -12.79
CA GLY A 211 1.14 -11.57 -13.24
C GLY A 211 1.05 -11.69 -14.76
N THR A 212 1.71 -10.80 -15.49
CA THR A 212 1.75 -10.77 -16.94
C THR A 212 3.14 -10.37 -17.46
N GLU A 213 3.56 -10.96 -18.56
CA GLU A 213 4.79 -10.57 -19.28
C GLU A 213 4.56 -9.39 -20.24
N LYS A 214 3.29 -9.06 -20.53
CA LYS A 214 2.94 -7.93 -21.41
C LYS A 214 3.05 -6.62 -20.64
N VAL A 215 4.27 -6.12 -20.49
CA VAL A 215 4.58 -4.92 -19.73
C VAL A 215 5.16 -3.83 -20.61
N LYS A 216 4.87 -2.56 -20.24
CA LYS A 216 5.43 -1.38 -20.89
C LYS A 216 6.33 -0.64 -19.90
N PRO A 217 7.59 -0.36 -20.25
CA PRO A 217 8.46 0.45 -19.39
C PRO A 217 7.87 1.85 -19.22
N LEU A 218 7.96 2.38 -18.00
CA LEU A 218 7.63 3.78 -17.70
C LEU A 218 8.84 4.69 -17.93
N MET A 219 10.01 4.16 -17.67
CA MET A 219 11.31 4.80 -17.93
C MET A 219 12.16 3.89 -18.80
N GLU A 220 12.95 4.46 -19.65
CA GLU A 220 13.88 3.77 -20.53
C GLU A 220 15.32 4.21 -20.22
N GLY A 221 16.26 3.25 -20.19
CA GLY A 221 17.66 3.55 -19.83
C GLY A 221 18.50 2.29 -19.68
N GLY A 222 19.70 2.44 -19.17
CA GLY A 222 20.60 1.29 -18.95
C GLY A 222 20.10 0.40 -17.82
N THR A 223 20.17 -0.91 -18.05
CA THR A 223 19.80 -1.97 -17.08
C THR A 223 21.00 -2.79 -16.60
N GLY A 224 22.18 -2.56 -17.20
CA GLY A 224 23.35 -3.39 -16.97
C GLY A 224 23.36 -4.72 -17.74
N SER A 225 22.31 -5.04 -18.47
CA SER A 225 22.18 -6.23 -19.33
C SER A 225 21.93 -5.83 -20.79
N MET A 226 22.09 -6.77 -21.73
CA MET A 226 21.73 -6.66 -23.16
C MET A 226 22.10 -5.31 -23.83
N SER A 227 23.30 -4.75 -23.52
CA SER A 227 23.72 -3.39 -23.92
C SER A 227 23.75 -3.13 -25.44
N MET A 228 23.65 -4.16 -26.27
CA MET A 228 23.58 -4.05 -27.73
C MET A 228 22.16 -3.70 -28.23
N LEU A 229 21.14 -3.92 -27.43
CA LEU A 229 19.77 -3.58 -27.80
C LEU A 229 19.58 -2.06 -27.74
N ARG A 230 18.85 -1.52 -28.72
CA ARG A 230 18.46 -0.11 -28.76
C ARG A 230 17.24 0.18 -27.88
N GLU A 231 16.40 -0.83 -27.66
CA GLU A 231 15.22 -0.79 -26.81
C GLU A 231 15.50 -1.43 -25.45
N MET A 232 14.60 -1.24 -24.51
CA MET A 232 14.68 -1.93 -23.21
C MET A 232 14.66 -3.46 -23.44
N PRO A 233 15.39 -4.23 -22.60
CA PRO A 233 15.36 -5.68 -22.65
C PRO A 233 13.92 -6.22 -22.69
N PRO A 234 13.66 -7.36 -23.36
CA PRO A 234 12.31 -7.92 -23.45
C PRO A 234 11.85 -8.53 -22.13
N ASP A 235 12.78 -9.03 -21.32
CA ASP A 235 12.49 -9.86 -20.18
C ASP A 235 12.38 -9.06 -18.86
N LEU A 236 11.54 -9.53 -17.96
CA LEU A 236 11.50 -9.08 -16.58
C LEU A 236 12.71 -9.63 -15.80
N PRO A 237 13.19 -8.91 -14.80
CA PRO A 237 12.74 -7.60 -14.33
C PRO A 237 13.37 -6.44 -15.10
N ASP A 238 14.40 -6.67 -15.91
CA ASP A 238 15.23 -5.67 -16.58
C ASP A 238 14.42 -4.70 -17.44
N ARG A 239 13.33 -5.20 -18.06
CA ARG A 239 12.44 -4.38 -18.88
C ARG A 239 11.84 -3.18 -18.11
N LEU A 240 11.66 -3.31 -16.81
CA LEU A 240 11.01 -2.30 -15.96
C LEU A 240 11.99 -1.61 -14.99
N GLU A 241 13.24 -2.06 -14.91
CA GLU A 241 14.23 -1.57 -13.96
C GLU A 241 15.35 -0.77 -14.63
N ALA A 242 14.99 0.35 -15.24
CA ALA A 242 15.99 1.25 -15.82
C ALA A 242 16.76 2.02 -14.73
N GLY A 243 18.08 2.12 -14.90
CA GLY A 243 18.97 2.88 -14.04
C GLY A 243 19.60 2.06 -12.90
N THR A 244 20.49 2.72 -12.14
CA THR A 244 21.17 2.09 -11.00
C THR A 244 20.18 1.83 -9.86
N GLN A 245 20.11 0.58 -9.40
CA GLN A 245 19.20 0.17 -8.34
C GLN A 245 19.64 0.70 -6.96
N ASN A 246 18.67 0.99 -6.09
CA ASN A 246 18.88 1.40 -4.70
C ASN A 246 19.27 0.19 -3.83
N ILE A 247 20.50 -0.31 -3.97
CA ILE A 247 20.97 -1.49 -3.25
C ILE A 247 20.89 -1.33 -1.72
N PRO A 248 21.27 -0.20 -1.11
CA PRO A 248 21.08 -0.01 0.32
C PRO A 248 19.61 -0.11 0.75
N GLY A 249 18.70 0.51 -0.02
CA GLY A 249 17.27 0.39 0.23
C GLY A 249 16.75 -1.03 0.08
N ILE A 250 17.19 -1.77 -0.95
CA ILE A 250 16.83 -3.17 -1.19
C ILE A 250 17.35 -4.07 -0.05
N ALA A 251 18.56 -3.85 0.45
CA ALA A 251 19.09 -4.58 1.60
C ALA A 251 18.25 -4.37 2.86
N GLY A 252 17.81 -3.13 3.11
CA GLY A 252 16.88 -2.83 4.19
C GLY A 252 15.50 -3.46 3.98
N LEU A 253 14.96 -3.42 2.75
CA LEU A 253 13.68 -4.04 2.40
C LEU A 253 13.70 -5.56 2.59
N LEU A 254 14.79 -6.22 2.22
CA LEU A 254 15.00 -7.65 2.47
C LEU A 254 14.81 -8.00 3.96
N GLU A 255 15.42 -7.23 4.86
CA GLU A 255 15.30 -7.46 6.29
C GLU A 255 13.89 -7.13 6.83
N GLY A 256 13.22 -6.13 6.24
CA GLY A 256 11.82 -5.85 6.54
C GLY A 256 10.89 -7.01 6.14
N ILE A 257 11.03 -7.55 4.92
CA ILE A 257 10.26 -8.70 4.45
C ILE A 257 10.54 -9.93 5.33
N ARG A 258 11.79 -10.18 5.69
CA ARG A 258 12.15 -11.27 6.61
C ARG A 258 11.53 -11.12 7.99
N PHE A 259 11.44 -9.89 8.50
CA PHE A 259 10.74 -9.60 9.75
C PHE A 259 9.26 -9.99 9.65
N VAL A 260 8.58 -9.56 8.59
CA VAL A 260 7.17 -9.90 8.34
C VAL A 260 6.96 -11.41 8.23
N ARG A 261 7.82 -12.11 7.48
CA ARG A 261 7.73 -13.57 7.34
C ARG A 261 7.96 -14.31 8.66
N ARG A 262 8.88 -13.83 9.50
CA ARG A 262 9.14 -14.45 10.83
C ARG A 262 8.01 -14.21 11.81
N MET A 263 7.42 -13.02 11.82
CA MET A 263 6.27 -12.73 12.67
C MET A 263 5.00 -13.43 12.21
N GLY A 264 4.81 -13.51 10.90
CA GLY A 264 3.57 -13.91 10.26
C GLY A 264 2.64 -12.71 10.04
N PRO A 265 2.18 -12.45 8.80
CA PRO A 265 1.20 -11.39 8.52
C PRO A 265 -0.06 -11.48 9.38
N ASP A 266 -0.56 -12.70 9.62
CA ASP A 266 -1.76 -12.94 10.44
C ASP A 266 -1.58 -12.50 11.90
N VAL A 267 -0.38 -12.68 12.46
CA VAL A 267 -0.06 -12.23 13.83
C VAL A 267 -0.02 -10.71 13.88
N ILE A 268 0.57 -10.06 12.86
CA ILE A 268 0.59 -8.60 12.75
C ILE A 268 -0.84 -8.05 12.63
N LEU A 269 -1.63 -8.64 11.74
CA LEU A 269 -3.03 -8.26 11.54
C LEU A 269 -3.85 -8.38 12.83
N HIS A 270 -3.71 -9.51 13.53
CA HIS A 270 -4.43 -9.73 14.80
C HIS A 270 -4.08 -8.64 15.82
N GLN A 271 -2.81 -8.38 16.05
CA GLN A 271 -2.34 -7.33 16.97
C GLN A 271 -2.87 -5.94 16.58
N GLU A 272 -2.79 -5.57 15.30
CA GLU A 272 -3.28 -4.30 14.81
C GLU A 272 -4.79 -4.19 14.95
N SER A 273 -5.54 -5.25 14.64
CA SER A 273 -7.01 -5.30 14.75
C SER A 273 -7.49 -5.16 16.20
N GLU A 274 -6.84 -5.82 17.16
CA GLU A 274 -7.15 -5.69 18.59
C GLU A 274 -6.98 -4.24 19.07
N LEU A 275 -5.89 -3.57 18.67
CA LEU A 275 -5.65 -2.17 19.03
C LEU A 275 -6.71 -1.24 18.42
N ILE A 276 -7.08 -1.45 17.16
CA ILE A 276 -8.13 -0.65 16.49
C ILE A 276 -9.50 -0.92 17.09
N HIS A 277 -9.82 -2.16 17.44
CA HIS A 277 -11.07 -2.50 18.11
C HIS A 277 -11.17 -1.84 19.50
N LEU A 278 -10.10 -1.90 20.29
CA LEU A 278 -10.01 -1.21 21.59
C LEU A 278 -10.23 0.30 21.43
N LEU A 279 -9.55 0.92 20.44
CA LEU A 279 -9.69 2.34 20.13
C LEU A 279 -11.12 2.67 19.69
N ALA A 280 -11.68 1.94 18.74
CA ALA A 280 -13.03 2.18 18.23
C ALA A 280 -14.08 2.15 19.35
N LYS A 281 -14.05 1.09 20.18
CA LYS A 281 -14.94 0.96 21.35
C LYS A 281 -14.87 2.16 22.29
N ALA A 282 -13.65 2.63 22.58
CA ALA A 282 -13.46 3.76 23.49
C ALA A 282 -13.88 5.09 22.86
N LEU A 283 -13.63 5.30 21.55
CA LEU A 283 -14.04 6.52 20.85
C LEU A 283 -15.57 6.62 20.69
N HIS A 284 -16.27 5.49 20.48
CA HIS A 284 -17.74 5.48 20.45
C HIS A 284 -18.39 5.93 21.77
N ALA A 285 -17.69 5.79 22.88
CA ALA A 285 -18.15 6.29 24.17
C ALA A 285 -17.99 7.82 24.34
N LEU A 286 -17.36 8.50 23.36
CA LEU A 286 -17.17 9.95 23.34
C LEU A 286 -18.20 10.58 22.38
N PRO A 287 -19.29 11.20 22.87
CA PRO A 287 -20.40 11.66 22.02
C PRO A 287 -20.03 12.76 21.03
N GLU A 288 -18.94 13.48 21.30
CA GLU A 288 -18.41 14.53 20.44
C GLU A 288 -17.68 13.98 19.19
N LEU A 289 -17.48 12.66 19.09
CA LEU A 289 -16.79 12.05 17.97
C LEU A 289 -17.75 11.26 17.08
N ARG A 290 -17.55 11.40 15.77
CA ARG A 290 -18.10 10.49 14.77
C ARG A 290 -16.99 9.53 14.33
N VAL A 291 -17.14 8.26 14.64
CA VAL A 291 -16.13 7.22 14.44
C VAL A 291 -16.50 6.37 13.23
N PHE A 292 -15.53 6.10 12.36
CA PHE A 292 -15.69 5.22 11.20
C PHE A 292 -15.04 3.86 11.52
N SER A 293 -15.86 2.93 12.00
CA SER A 293 -15.42 1.58 12.36
C SER A 293 -16.35 0.51 11.80
N ALA A 294 -15.75 -0.62 11.37
CA ALA A 294 -16.51 -1.77 10.94
C ALA A 294 -17.22 -2.45 12.12
N GLN A 295 -18.42 -2.96 11.85
CA GLN A 295 -19.15 -3.81 12.80
C GLN A 295 -18.82 -5.30 12.62
N GLN A 296 -18.41 -5.66 11.41
CA GLN A 296 -18.06 -7.02 11.04
C GLN A 296 -16.56 -7.23 11.15
N GLU A 297 -16.16 -8.32 11.78
CA GLU A 297 -14.77 -8.75 11.86
C GLU A 297 -14.18 -8.99 10.46
N GLY A 298 -12.89 -8.67 10.27
CA GLY A 298 -12.21 -8.81 9.00
C GLY A 298 -12.48 -7.69 7.98
N CYS A 299 -13.44 -6.77 8.25
CA CYS A 299 -13.73 -5.65 7.35
C CYS A 299 -12.86 -4.40 7.59
N GLN A 300 -12.05 -4.38 8.65
CA GLN A 300 -11.17 -3.25 8.97
C GLN A 300 -9.77 -3.74 9.39
N SER A 301 -8.76 -3.03 8.91
CA SER A 301 -7.33 -3.25 9.23
C SER A 301 -6.87 -2.32 10.35
N GLY A 302 -5.54 -2.20 10.55
CA GLY A 302 -4.87 -1.34 11.53
C GLY A 302 -5.06 0.18 11.34
N VAL A 303 -6.13 0.63 10.68
CA VAL A 303 -6.42 2.05 10.39
C VAL A 303 -7.84 2.39 10.84
N LEU A 304 -7.99 3.54 11.53
CA LEU A 304 -9.28 4.06 11.95
C LEU A 304 -9.32 5.58 11.76
N SER A 305 -10.42 6.09 11.23
CA SER A 305 -10.69 7.52 11.08
C SER A 305 -11.85 7.97 11.96
N PHE A 306 -11.79 9.21 12.41
CA PHE A 306 -12.87 9.86 13.16
C PHE A 306 -12.92 11.37 12.90
N LEU A 307 -14.05 12.00 13.24
CA LEU A 307 -14.30 13.42 13.18
C LEU A 307 -14.70 13.93 14.56
N SER A 308 -14.27 15.14 14.92
CA SER A 308 -14.84 15.88 16.05
C SER A 308 -16.02 16.74 15.56
N ARG A 309 -17.06 16.87 16.39
CA ARG A 309 -18.21 17.76 16.13
C ARG A 309 -17.92 19.22 16.48
N SER A 310 -16.92 19.46 17.32
CA SER A 310 -16.60 20.77 17.88
C SER A 310 -15.31 21.38 17.31
N MET A 311 -14.52 20.62 16.56
CA MET A 311 -13.19 21.02 16.08
C MET A 311 -12.91 20.40 14.71
N ASP A 312 -12.26 21.15 13.82
CA ASP A 312 -11.81 20.57 12.56
C ASP A 312 -10.66 19.54 12.77
N CYS A 313 -10.43 18.71 11.76
CA CYS A 313 -9.50 17.60 11.90
C CYS A 313 -8.03 18.05 12.03
N GLU A 314 -7.65 19.16 11.42
CA GLU A 314 -6.28 19.70 11.47
C GLU A 314 -6.00 20.28 12.86
N GLN A 315 -6.91 21.10 13.41
CA GLN A 315 -6.80 21.65 14.77
C GLN A 315 -6.70 20.54 15.82
N LEU A 316 -7.50 19.46 15.66
CA LEU A 316 -7.46 18.33 16.59
C LEU A 316 -6.12 17.58 16.51
N ALA A 317 -5.60 17.38 15.30
CA ALA A 317 -4.29 16.75 15.10
C ALA A 317 -3.15 17.60 15.69
N ASP A 318 -3.20 18.93 15.53
CA ASP A 318 -2.22 19.85 16.12
C ASP A 318 -2.22 19.76 17.66
N ARG A 319 -3.38 19.79 18.30
CA ARG A 319 -3.50 19.64 19.76
C ARG A 319 -3.01 18.27 20.27
N LEU A 320 -3.19 17.20 19.48
CA LEU A 320 -2.61 15.89 19.80
C LEU A 320 -1.09 15.90 19.64
N SER A 321 -0.58 16.56 18.61
CA SER A 321 0.87 16.71 18.37
C SER A 321 1.56 17.48 19.50
N GLU A 322 0.95 18.56 20.03
CA GLU A 322 1.43 19.28 21.20
C GLU A 322 1.56 18.40 22.45
N ARG A 323 0.81 17.30 22.51
CA ARG A 323 0.87 16.28 23.58
C ARG A 323 1.76 15.10 23.25
N GLY A 324 2.55 15.21 22.17
CA GLY A 324 3.49 14.17 21.73
C GLY A 324 2.84 12.98 21.06
N ILE A 325 1.63 13.12 20.51
CA ILE A 325 0.90 12.07 19.80
C ILE A 325 0.83 12.41 18.31
N ALA A 326 1.49 11.61 17.49
CA ALA A 326 1.55 11.77 16.05
C ALA A 326 0.39 11.00 15.38
N VAL A 327 -0.57 11.75 14.84
CA VAL A 327 -1.67 11.27 13.99
C VAL A 327 -1.65 12.06 12.68
N ARG A 328 -2.53 11.75 11.74
CA ARG A 328 -2.66 12.52 10.50
C ARG A 328 -4.08 13.05 10.32
N ALA A 329 -4.20 14.27 9.79
CA ALA A 329 -5.46 14.90 9.43
C ALA A 329 -5.57 15.19 7.94
N GLY A 330 -6.78 15.44 7.45
CA GLY A 330 -7.10 15.88 6.11
C GLY A 330 -7.59 14.76 5.18
N LEU A 331 -7.33 14.91 3.87
CA LEU A 331 -7.84 14.02 2.81
C LEU A 331 -6.95 12.80 2.51
N HIS A 332 -5.80 12.65 3.15
CA HIS A 332 -4.91 11.49 3.06
C HIS A 332 -4.56 11.05 1.63
N CYS A 333 -4.53 11.99 0.67
CA CYS A 333 -4.34 11.73 -0.77
C CYS A 333 -5.36 10.75 -1.38
N ALA A 334 -6.55 10.63 -0.80
CA ALA A 334 -7.63 9.76 -1.27
C ALA A 334 -8.99 10.48 -1.25
N PRO A 335 -9.15 11.58 -2.02
CA PRO A 335 -10.39 12.35 -2.04
C PRO A 335 -11.60 11.51 -2.45
N LEU A 336 -11.42 10.50 -3.31
CA LEU A 336 -12.48 9.58 -3.73
C LEU A 336 -13.03 8.77 -2.55
N ALA A 337 -12.17 8.33 -1.61
CA ALA A 337 -12.61 7.65 -0.40
C ALA A 337 -13.45 8.55 0.51
N HIS A 338 -13.08 9.82 0.61
CA HIS A 338 -13.85 10.82 1.37
C HIS A 338 -15.19 11.15 0.71
N ASP A 339 -15.24 11.20 -0.63
CA ASP A 339 -16.47 11.36 -1.39
C ASP A 339 -17.42 10.19 -1.14
N SER A 340 -16.94 8.95 -1.28
CA SER A 340 -17.71 7.73 -1.02
C SER A 340 -18.23 7.62 0.41
N ALA A 341 -17.51 8.17 1.41
CA ALA A 341 -17.89 8.13 2.84
C ALA A 341 -18.61 9.39 3.33
N GLY A 342 -18.82 10.40 2.47
CA GLY A 342 -19.48 11.67 2.84
C GLY A 342 -18.67 12.50 3.83
N THR A 343 -17.35 12.55 3.68
CA THR A 343 -16.43 13.33 4.52
C THR A 343 -15.66 14.41 3.76
N LEU A 344 -15.98 14.64 2.49
CA LEU A 344 -15.53 15.83 1.76
C LEU A 344 -16.34 17.07 2.18
N PRO A 345 -15.71 18.26 2.19
CA PRO A 345 -14.29 18.53 1.95
C PRO A 345 -13.44 18.45 3.25
N MET A 346 -14.03 18.16 4.40
CA MET A 346 -13.43 18.31 5.73
C MET A 346 -12.25 17.36 5.99
N GLY A 347 -12.22 16.18 5.35
CA GLY A 347 -11.25 15.14 5.71
C GLY A 347 -11.56 14.47 7.06
N THR A 348 -10.60 13.78 7.65
CA THR A 348 -10.73 13.09 8.95
C THR A 348 -9.42 13.15 9.72
N VAL A 349 -9.48 12.96 11.05
CA VAL A 349 -8.31 12.52 11.82
C VAL A 349 -8.18 11.01 11.65
N ARG A 350 -6.99 10.57 11.25
CA ARG A 350 -6.68 9.15 11.04
C ARG A 350 -5.64 8.68 12.06
N VAL A 351 -5.95 7.59 12.73
CA VAL A 351 -5.04 6.80 13.55
C VAL A 351 -4.68 5.54 12.80
N SER A 352 -3.41 5.19 12.80
CA SER A 352 -2.94 3.94 12.20
C SER A 352 -1.80 3.33 13.00
N VAL A 353 -1.92 2.06 13.28
CA VAL A 353 -1.00 1.29 14.12
C VAL A 353 -0.09 0.39 13.28
N SER A 354 0.91 -0.18 13.91
CA SER A 354 1.86 -1.14 13.36
C SER A 354 2.19 -2.22 14.39
N ALA A 355 2.95 -3.23 14.02
CA ALA A 355 3.42 -4.28 14.93
C ALA A 355 4.22 -3.79 16.15
N PHE A 356 4.55 -2.52 16.23
CA PHE A 356 5.30 -1.91 17.35
C PHE A 356 4.43 -1.11 18.32
N ASN A 357 3.16 -0.91 17.99
CA ASN A 357 2.23 -0.21 18.89
C ASN A 357 1.68 -1.15 19.97
N THR A 358 1.28 -0.56 21.08
CA THR A 358 0.78 -1.25 22.27
C THR A 358 -0.55 -0.66 22.74
N GLU A 359 -1.27 -1.37 23.60
CA GLU A 359 -2.47 -0.85 24.26
C GLU A 359 -2.20 0.46 25.03
N ARG A 360 -0.98 0.60 25.58
CA ARG A 360 -0.58 1.84 26.27
C ARG A 360 -0.63 3.06 25.34
N ASP A 361 -0.26 2.92 24.08
CA ASP A 361 -0.33 4.02 23.10
C ASP A 361 -1.78 4.45 22.87
N ILE A 362 -2.70 3.49 22.82
CA ILE A 362 -4.14 3.74 22.69
C ILE A 362 -4.69 4.45 23.95
N VAL A 363 -4.33 3.98 25.14
CA VAL A 363 -4.77 4.61 26.40
C VAL A 363 -4.30 6.07 26.46
N LEU A 364 -3.05 6.34 26.12
CA LEU A 364 -2.50 7.71 26.15
C LEU A 364 -3.16 8.62 25.09
N LEU A 365 -3.51 8.10 23.91
CA LEU A 365 -4.32 8.85 22.93
C LEU A 365 -5.70 9.19 23.49
N LEU A 366 -6.37 8.25 24.14
CA LEU A 366 -7.70 8.47 24.74
C LEU A 366 -7.67 9.51 25.87
N ASP A 367 -6.64 9.48 26.71
CA ASP A 367 -6.46 10.47 27.78
C ASP A 367 -6.21 11.87 27.21
N ALA A 368 -5.41 11.98 26.15
CA ALA A 368 -5.20 13.24 25.45
C ALA A 368 -6.49 13.78 24.82
N LEU A 369 -7.28 12.94 24.15
CA LEU A 369 -8.58 13.33 23.56
C LEU A 369 -9.55 13.82 24.65
N ARG A 370 -9.65 13.13 25.78
CA ARG A 370 -10.49 13.55 26.92
C ARG A 370 -10.04 14.89 27.50
N ALA A 371 -8.73 15.12 27.63
CA ALA A 371 -8.18 16.40 28.10
C ALA A 371 -8.52 17.54 27.13
N ILE A 372 -8.35 17.33 25.82
CA ILE A 372 -8.70 18.31 24.78
C ILE A 372 -10.19 18.67 24.83
N GLN A 373 -11.09 17.70 25.00
CA GLN A 373 -12.53 17.94 25.10
C GLN A 373 -12.93 18.73 26.37
N ARG A 374 -12.17 18.60 27.47
CA ARG A 374 -12.39 19.36 28.71
C ARG A 374 -11.80 20.77 28.66
N GLY A 375 -11.12 21.16 27.57
CA GLY A 375 -10.51 22.49 27.43
C GLY A 375 -9.16 22.65 28.11
N PHE A 376 -8.49 21.53 28.47
CA PHE A 376 -7.14 21.52 29.05
C PHE A 376 -6.06 21.23 28.00
#